data_4b869103c675a8105cd17fb5abf1660d
#
_entry.id   4b869103c675a8105cd17fb5abf1660d
#
_cell.length_a   1.000
_cell.length_b   1.000
_cell.length_c   1.000
_cell.angle_alpha   90.00
_cell.angle_beta   90.00
_cell.angle_gamma   90.00
#
_symmetry.space_group_name_H-M   'P 1'
#
loop_
_entity.id
_entity.type
_entity.pdbx_description
1 polymer ?
#
loop_
_entity_poly.entity_id
_entity_poly.type
_entity_poly.pdbx_seq_one_letter_code
_entity_poly.pdbx_strand_id
1 'polypeptide(L)'
;TQDILAAAEFSRERFWSKANASDVDTWKKTTRRYRKYLHDQVIGRLPAPRVAPRPRSRLIYRKKKYTGYEIVLDVYHDVFAYGILLVPKGIRKGQKRPVVVCQYGLEGRPQDLADTAIDHPAYHRYVAHLAEMGYVVFARQNPYIGQDQFRRLQRLANPLGLSLFSFIVRQHQRILQWLATLPYIESNRIAFYGLSYGSKTAMRVPALLEDYCLSICSADYNEWIWKNASARHSYSYLLTGEYEMFEFDLGNSFNYAEMSWLICPRPFMVERGHHDGVAPD
;
A
#
# COMPACT_ATOMS: atom_id res chain seq x y z
N THR A 1 -8.35 -21.04 -22.25
CA THR A 1 -7.65 -20.17 -21.27
C THR A 1 -8.60 -19.27 -20.50
N GLN A 2 -9.56 -18.59 -21.17
CA GLN A 2 -10.55 -17.76 -20.45
C GLN A 2 -11.48 -18.59 -19.56
N ASP A 3 -11.81 -19.81 -19.94
CA ASP A 3 -12.60 -20.73 -19.12
C ASP A 3 -11.82 -21.21 -17.89
N ILE A 4 -10.49 -21.36 -18.00
CA ILE A 4 -9.61 -21.64 -16.84
C ILE A 4 -9.62 -20.47 -15.87
N LEU A 5 -9.57 -19.25 -16.38
CA LEU A 5 -9.67 -18.03 -15.55
C LEU A 5 -11.04 -17.92 -14.88
N ALA A 6 -12.13 -18.21 -15.58
CA ALA A 6 -13.48 -18.25 -15.00
C ALA A 6 -13.61 -19.30 -13.90
N ALA A 7 -12.93 -20.45 -14.04
CA ALA A 7 -12.91 -21.50 -13.01
C ALA A 7 -12.11 -21.13 -11.76
N ALA A 8 -11.34 -20.05 -11.78
CA ALA A 8 -10.52 -19.63 -10.64
C ALA A 8 -11.40 -19.21 -9.43
N GLU A 9 -12.63 -18.77 -9.66
CA GLU A 9 -13.58 -18.48 -8.58
C GLU A 9 -13.83 -19.70 -7.69
N PHE A 10 -14.16 -20.86 -8.31
CA PHE A 10 -14.33 -22.13 -7.57
C PHE A 10 -13.04 -22.55 -6.83
N SER A 11 -11.87 -22.25 -7.39
CA SER A 11 -10.59 -22.50 -6.73
C SER A 11 -10.43 -21.63 -5.49
N ARG A 12 -10.80 -20.34 -5.56
CA ARG A 12 -10.78 -19.42 -4.40
C ARG A 12 -11.77 -19.85 -3.33
N GLU A 13 -13.00 -20.19 -3.68
CA GLU A 13 -13.99 -20.66 -2.72
C GLU A 13 -13.47 -21.89 -1.95
N ARG A 14 -12.89 -22.86 -2.67
CA ARG A 14 -12.28 -24.04 -2.06
C ARG A 14 -11.08 -23.68 -1.18
N PHE A 15 -10.24 -22.76 -1.63
CA PHE A 15 -9.09 -22.28 -0.88
C PHE A 15 -9.53 -21.67 0.45
N TRP A 16 -10.61 -20.84 0.45
CA TRP A 16 -11.13 -20.16 1.63
C TRP A 16 -12.10 -20.99 2.47
N SER A 17 -12.43 -22.20 2.08
CA SER A 17 -13.45 -23.06 2.74
C SER A 17 -13.24 -23.31 4.24
N LYS A 18 -12.06 -23.06 4.78
CA LYS A 18 -11.73 -23.21 6.20
C LYS A 18 -11.70 -21.89 6.96
N ALA A 19 -12.00 -20.76 6.32
CA ALA A 19 -12.19 -19.49 7.01
C ALA A 19 -13.51 -19.54 7.81
N ASN A 20 -13.49 -18.99 9.02
CA ASN A 20 -14.68 -18.99 9.88
C ASN A 20 -14.85 -17.59 10.50
N ALA A 21 -15.98 -16.96 10.20
CA ALA A 21 -16.35 -15.61 10.61
C ALA A 21 -17.37 -15.59 11.77
N SER A 22 -17.46 -16.65 12.56
CA SER A 22 -18.40 -16.72 13.69
C SER A 22 -18.15 -15.64 14.74
N ASP A 23 -16.90 -15.31 14.97
CA ASP A 23 -16.43 -14.22 15.84
C ASP A 23 -15.04 -13.75 15.43
N VAL A 24 -14.58 -12.63 16.00
CA VAL A 24 -13.31 -11.98 15.64
C VAL A 24 -12.09 -12.85 15.94
N ASP A 25 -12.08 -13.55 17.05
CA ASP A 25 -10.93 -14.38 17.45
C ASP A 25 -10.82 -15.63 16.58
N THR A 26 -11.94 -16.27 16.30
CA THR A 26 -12.03 -17.39 15.36
C THR A 26 -11.63 -16.95 13.96
N TRP A 27 -12.09 -15.79 13.50
CA TRP A 27 -11.65 -15.18 12.24
C TRP A 27 -10.14 -15.03 12.18
N LYS A 28 -9.54 -14.34 13.15
CA LYS A 28 -8.08 -14.15 13.23
C LYS A 28 -7.31 -15.47 13.21
N LYS A 29 -7.80 -16.47 13.95
CA LYS A 29 -7.19 -17.80 14.05
C LYS A 29 -7.24 -18.53 12.70
N THR A 30 -8.41 -18.59 12.08
CA THR A 30 -8.63 -19.36 10.84
C THR A 30 -8.00 -18.68 9.63
N THR A 31 -7.88 -17.34 9.63
CA THR A 31 -7.30 -16.59 8.50
C THR A 31 -5.78 -16.45 8.56
N ARG A 32 -5.13 -16.78 9.66
CA ARG A 32 -3.65 -16.70 9.79
C ARG A 32 -2.92 -17.45 8.68
N ARG A 33 -3.41 -18.61 8.26
CA ARG A 33 -2.83 -19.42 7.17
C ARG A 33 -2.93 -18.70 5.82
N TYR A 34 -4.01 -17.98 5.55
CA TYR A 34 -4.21 -17.22 4.30
C TYR A 34 -3.29 -16.01 4.26
N ARG A 35 -3.14 -15.28 5.38
CA ARG A 35 -2.17 -14.20 5.49
C ARG A 35 -0.74 -14.69 5.25
N LYS A 36 -0.39 -15.85 5.82
CA LYS A 36 0.91 -16.49 5.55
C LYS A 36 1.07 -16.84 4.08
N TYR A 37 0.05 -17.42 3.45
CA TYR A 37 0.07 -17.78 2.03
C TYR A 37 0.22 -16.54 1.13
N LEU A 38 -0.57 -15.50 1.38
CA LEU A 38 -0.46 -14.22 0.66
C LEU A 38 0.98 -13.68 0.72
N HIS A 39 1.59 -13.69 1.91
CA HIS A 39 2.94 -13.18 2.09
C HIS A 39 4.00 -14.06 1.45
N ASP A 40 3.92 -15.39 1.61
CA ASP A 40 5.01 -16.30 1.25
C ASP A 40 4.93 -16.77 -0.21
N GLN A 41 3.73 -16.99 -0.73
CA GLN A 41 3.52 -17.61 -2.03
C GLN A 41 3.10 -16.62 -3.11
N VAL A 42 2.24 -15.66 -2.78
CA VAL A 42 1.70 -14.70 -3.75
C VAL A 42 2.64 -13.50 -3.90
N ILE A 43 2.93 -12.82 -2.80
CA ILE A 43 3.80 -11.63 -2.81
C ILE A 43 5.28 -12.01 -2.85
N GLY A 44 5.65 -13.05 -2.12
CA GLY A 44 7.04 -13.43 -1.91
C GLY A 44 7.67 -12.73 -0.69
N ARG A 45 8.09 -13.49 0.30
CA ARG A 45 8.59 -12.97 1.57
C ARG A 45 10.09 -12.72 1.53
N LEU A 46 10.50 -11.45 1.55
CA LEU A 46 11.88 -11.08 1.86
C LEU A 46 12.18 -11.26 3.37
N PRO A 47 13.42 -11.56 3.76
CA PRO A 47 13.83 -11.55 5.16
C PRO A 47 13.53 -10.22 5.84
N ALA A 48 13.33 -10.23 7.15
CA ALA A 48 13.21 -8.98 7.91
C ALA A 48 14.48 -8.13 7.79
N PRO A 49 14.38 -6.80 7.63
CA PRO A 49 15.55 -5.93 7.55
C PRO A 49 16.39 -6.00 8.83
N ARG A 50 17.67 -6.32 8.69
CA ARG A 50 18.63 -6.41 9.83
C ARG A 50 19.49 -5.16 9.98
N VAL A 51 19.60 -4.32 8.93
CA VAL A 51 20.34 -3.06 9.00
C VAL A 51 19.58 -2.04 9.85
N ALA A 52 20.29 -1.14 10.53
CA ALA A 52 19.67 -0.02 11.23
C ALA A 52 18.97 0.91 10.21
N PRO A 53 17.87 1.58 10.57
CA PRO A 53 17.13 2.45 9.66
C PRO A 53 17.91 3.70 9.22
N ARG A 54 18.91 4.16 9.98
CA ARG A 54 19.76 5.33 9.71
C ARG A 54 18.99 6.49 9.09
N PRO A 55 18.03 7.11 9.80
CA PRO A 55 17.20 8.15 9.23
C PRO A 55 18.03 9.35 8.81
N ARG A 56 17.93 9.73 7.54
CA ARG A 56 18.48 10.96 6.99
C ARG A 56 17.32 11.88 6.67
N SER A 57 17.44 13.15 7.06
CA SER A 57 16.37 14.14 6.86
C SER A 57 16.92 15.45 6.29
N ARG A 58 16.13 16.08 5.43
CA ARG A 58 16.37 17.42 4.92
C ARG A 58 15.08 18.23 4.98
N LEU A 59 15.14 19.40 5.59
CA LEU A 59 14.01 20.33 5.59
C LEU A 59 13.80 20.88 4.17
N ILE A 60 12.58 20.77 3.65
CA ILE A 60 12.22 21.22 2.29
C ILE A 60 11.04 22.21 2.28
N TYR A 61 10.11 22.13 3.23
CA TYR A 61 8.95 23.00 3.29
C TYR A 61 8.85 23.73 4.65
N ARG A 62 8.66 25.05 4.60
CA ARG A 62 8.28 25.90 5.76
C ARG A 62 6.96 26.59 5.45
N LYS A 63 5.85 25.91 5.69
CA LYS A 63 4.51 26.46 5.47
C LYS A 63 3.95 27.10 6.76
N LYS A 64 2.83 27.83 6.67
CA LYS A 64 2.20 28.46 7.84
C LYS A 64 1.81 27.45 8.92
N LYS A 65 1.19 26.32 8.53
CA LYS A 65 0.62 25.33 9.44
C LYS A 65 1.50 24.09 9.68
N TYR A 66 2.48 23.81 8.83
CA TYR A 66 3.35 22.63 8.96
C TYR A 66 4.78 22.88 8.47
N THR A 67 5.67 21.97 8.79
CA THR A 67 7.01 21.83 8.21
C THR A 67 7.13 20.51 7.48
N GLY A 68 7.88 20.47 6.37
CA GLY A 68 8.07 19.27 5.57
C GLY A 68 9.54 18.88 5.46
N TYR A 69 9.80 17.58 5.60
CA TYR A 69 11.15 17.00 5.56
C TYR A 69 11.20 15.86 4.55
N GLU A 70 12.19 15.86 3.70
CA GLU A 70 12.58 14.63 3.01
C GLU A 70 13.17 13.65 4.02
N ILE A 71 12.81 12.37 3.90
CA ILE A 71 13.26 11.31 4.77
C ILE A 71 13.76 10.15 3.93
N VAL A 72 14.93 9.60 4.28
CA VAL A 72 15.47 8.36 3.74
C VAL A 72 15.77 7.42 4.89
N LEU A 73 15.32 6.16 4.76
CA LEU A 73 15.52 5.09 5.74
C LEU A 73 16.15 3.88 5.05
N ASP A 74 17.20 3.32 5.61
CA ASP A 74 17.78 2.08 5.08
C ASP A 74 16.86 0.89 5.37
N VAL A 75 16.56 0.09 4.35
CA VAL A 75 15.79 -1.16 4.45
C VAL A 75 16.73 -2.35 4.35
N TYR A 76 17.58 -2.36 3.34
CA TYR A 76 18.70 -3.28 3.15
C TYR A 76 19.94 -2.45 2.77
N HIS A 77 21.06 -3.10 2.47
CA HIS A 77 22.28 -2.38 2.08
C HIS A 77 22.11 -1.57 0.79
N ASP A 78 21.27 -2.05 -0.12
CA ASP A 78 21.00 -1.50 -1.44
C ASP A 78 19.54 -1.09 -1.66
N VAL A 79 18.69 -1.20 -0.63
CA VAL A 79 17.28 -0.80 -0.68
C VAL A 79 16.98 0.18 0.43
N PHE A 80 16.34 1.28 0.09
CA PHE A 80 15.89 2.30 1.04
C PHE A 80 14.39 2.58 0.89
N ALA A 81 13.80 3.16 1.92
CA ALA A 81 12.50 3.80 1.87
C ALA A 81 12.70 5.31 1.85
N TYR A 82 12.00 5.99 0.94
CA TYR A 82 12.03 7.44 0.77
C TYR A 82 10.63 8.02 0.86
N GLY A 83 10.52 9.24 1.35
CA GLY A 83 9.27 9.98 1.38
C GLY A 83 9.40 11.38 1.94
N ILE A 84 8.29 12.09 2.03
CA ILE A 84 8.16 13.41 2.64
C ILE A 84 7.31 13.31 3.89
N LEU A 85 7.88 13.72 5.01
CA LEU A 85 7.18 13.84 6.29
C LEU A 85 6.71 15.28 6.47
N LEU A 86 5.40 15.48 6.60
CA LEU A 86 4.79 16.75 6.98
C LEU A 86 4.41 16.70 8.47
N VAL A 87 4.98 17.63 9.23
CA VAL A 87 4.74 17.74 10.68
C VAL A 87 3.96 19.02 10.97
N PRO A 88 2.74 18.95 11.51
CA PRO A 88 1.98 20.12 11.91
C PRO A 88 2.73 20.96 12.93
N LYS A 89 2.59 22.28 12.85
CA LYS A 89 3.12 23.19 13.86
C LYS A 89 2.24 23.19 15.11
N GLY A 90 2.79 23.65 16.23
CA GLY A 90 2.06 23.79 17.48
C GLY A 90 1.84 22.47 18.25
N ILE A 91 2.56 21.42 17.92
CA ILE A 91 2.58 20.21 18.75
C ILE A 91 3.31 20.53 20.06
N ARG A 92 2.59 20.43 21.19
CA ARG A 92 3.15 20.72 22.52
C ARG A 92 4.02 19.54 23.01
N LYS A 93 4.95 19.82 23.88
CA LYS A 93 5.76 18.78 24.53
C LYS A 93 4.86 17.70 25.17
N GLY A 94 5.10 16.45 24.85
CA GLY A 94 4.30 15.30 25.32
C GLY A 94 3.00 15.04 24.54
N GLN A 95 2.58 15.97 23.66
CA GLN A 95 1.42 15.74 22.80
C GLN A 95 1.79 14.82 21.65
N LYS A 96 0.93 13.84 21.38
CA LYS A 96 1.05 12.93 20.25
C LYS A 96 -0.02 13.18 19.19
N ARG A 97 0.27 12.83 17.96
CA ARG A 97 -0.63 12.98 16.81
C ARG A 97 -0.77 11.66 16.06
N PRO A 98 -1.96 11.37 15.53
CA PRO A 98 -2.12 10.29 14.57
C PRO A 98 -1.35 10.58 13.29
N VAL A 99 -0.99 9.52 12.58
CA VAL A 99 -0.25 9.59 11.31
C VAL A 99 -1.08 9.01 10.20
N VAL A 100 -0.99 9.62 9.01
CA VAL A 100 -1.47 9.03 7.77
C VAL A 100 -0.27 8.79 6.84
N VAL A 101 0.03 7.54 6.54
CA VAL A 101 0.97 7.18 5.48
C VAL A 101 0.21 7.18 4.16
N CYS A 102 0.68 7.98 3.21
CA CYS A 102 0.00 8.21 1.94
C CYS A 102 0.82 7.68 0.76
N GLN A 103 0.13 7.10 -0.20
CA GLN A 103 0.72 6.67 -1.47
C GLN A 103 -0.21 7.02 -2.63
N TYR A 104 0.38 7.50 -3.68
CA TYR A 104 -0.25 7.87 -4.96
C TYR A 104 -0.20 6.71 -5.98
N GLY A 105 -0.63 7.01 -7.20
CA GLY A 105 -0.64 6.10 -8.34
C GLY A 105 0.74 5.80 -8.94
N LEU A 106 0.72 5.27 -10.15
CA LEU A 106 1.91 4.98 -10.95
C LEU A 106 2.69 6.25 -11.23
N GLU A 107 4.03 6.13 -11.28
CA GLU A 107 4.98 7.20 -11.64
C GLU A 107 4.92 8.47 -10.76
N GLY A 108 4.03 8.52 -9.77
CA GLY A 108 3.89 9.66 -8.89
C GLY A 108 5.08 9.81 -7.93
N ARG A 109 5.27 11.03 -7.43
CA ARG A 109 6.33 11.38 -6.47
C ARG A 109 5.72 11.96 -5.20
N PRO A 110 6.37 11.83 -4.03
CA PRO A 110 5.90 12.45 -2.80
C PRO A 110 5.64 13.96 -2.94
N GLN A 111 6.41 14.64 -3.81
CA GLN A 111 6.27 16.07 -4.10
C GLN A 111 4.91 16.38 -4.75
N ASP A 112 4.41 15.52 -5.62
CA ASP A 112 3.13 15.70 -6.32
C ASP A 112 1.93 15.76 -5.34
N LEU A 113 2.11 15.21 -4.13
CA LEU A 113 1.14 15.25 -3.05
C LEU A 113 1.38 16.36 -2.03
N ALA A 114 2.65 16.65 -1.75
CA ALA A 114 3.06 17.47 -0.60
C ALA A 114 3.41 18.91 -0.97
N ASP A 115 3.81 19.18 -2.21
CA ASP A 115 4.18 20.51 -2.66
C ASP A 115 2.93 21.31 -3.06
N THR A 116 2.67 22.39 -2.34
CA THR A 116 1.53 23.26 -2.63
C THR A 116 1.71 24.11 -3.89
N ALA A 117 2.89 24.14 -4.51
CA ALA A 117 3.13 24.76 -5.81
C ALA A 117 2.72 23.83 -6.98
N ILE A 118 2.54 22.54 -6.73
CA ILE A 118 2.12 21.57 -7.73
C ILE A 118 0.62 21.30 -7.56
N ASP A 119 -0.17 21.71 -8.54
CA ASP A 119 -1.61 21.37 -8.59
C ASP A 119 -1.83 20.18 -9.52
N HIS A 120 -1.58 18.98 -8.98
CA HIS A 120 -1.77 17.75 -9.74
C HIS A 120 -3.27 17.42 -9.82
N PRO A 121 -3.85 17.26 -11.05
CA PRO A 121 -5.30 17.14 -11.24
C PRO A 121 -5.94 15.93 -10.54
N ALA A 122 -5.18 14.87 -10.31
CA ALA A 122 -5.70 13.66 -9.62
C ALA A 122 -5.51 13.72 -8.10
N TYR A 123 -4.58 14.54 -7.57
CA TYR A 123 -4.21 14.45 -6.16
C TYR A 123 -4.61 15.69 -5.34
N HIS A 124 -4.78 16.84 -5.98
CA HIS A 124 -5.23 18.09 -5.33
C HIS A 124 -4.55 18.36 -3.98
N ARG A 125 -3.26 18.01 -3.86
CA ARG A 125 -2.45 18.24 -2.65
C ARG A 125 -3.05 17.67 -1.35
N TYR A 126 -3.78 16.56 -1.42
CA TYR A 126 -4.51 16.02 -0.26
C TYR A 126 -3.61 15.76 0.96
N VAL A 127 -2.34 15.41 0.75
CA VAL A 127 -1.35 15.24 1.82
C VAL A 127 -1.08 16.55 2.58
N ALA A 128 -0.97 17.65 1.85
CA ALA A 128 -0.84 18.97 2.47
C ALA A 128 -2.10 19.35 3.25
N HIS A 129 -3.29 19.07 2.72
CA HIS A 129 -4.55 19.30 3.42
C HIS A 129 -4.66 18.51 4.72
N LEU A 130 -4.29 17.24 4.72
CA LEU A 130 -4.25 16.42 5.94
C LEU A 130 -3.30 17.03 6.99
N ALA A 131 -2.12 17.49 6.57
CA ALA A 131 -1.18 18.16 7.48
C ALA A 131 -1.74 19.48 8.02
N GLU A 132 -2.47 20.24 7.21
CA GLU A 132 -3.17 21.47 7.64
C GLU A 132 -4.30 21.21 8.63
N MET A 133 -4.93 20.03 8.57
CA MET A 133 -5.93 19.54 9.53
C MET A 133 -5.30 19.05 10.85
N GLY A 134 -3.97 18.96 10.93
CA GLY A 134 -3.25 18.61 12.15
C GLY A 134 -2.78 17.14 12.24
N TYR A 135 -2.92 16.37 11.18
CA TYR A 135 -2.32 15.04 11.11
C TYR A 135 -0.82 15.13 10.79
N VAL A 136 -0.01 14.26 11.37
CA VAL A 136 1.31 13.98 10.80
C VAL A 136 1.10 13.14 9.55
N VAL A 137 1.78 13.48 8.45
CA VAL A 137 1.57 12.79 7.18
C VAL A 137 2.91 12.34 6.61
N PHE A 138 2.99 11.11 6.14
CA PHE A 138 4.16 10.59 5.45
C PHE A 138 3.80 10.17 4.02
N ALA A 139 4.13 11.03 3.05
CA ALA A 139 3.99 10.73 1.63
C ALA A 139 5.18 9.88 1.18
N ARG A 140 4.98 8.58 1.00
CA ARG A 140 6.07 7.65 0.63
C ARG A 140 6.32 7.59 -0.87
N GLN A 141 7.56 7.34 -1.29
CA GLN A 141 7.88 6.99 -2.67
C GLN A 141 7.55 5.54 -2.95
N ASN A 142 6.79 5.31 -4.01
CA ASN A 142 6.55 3.99 -4.57
C ASN A 142 7.74 3.59 -5.48
N PRO A 143 8.21 2.33 -5.46
CA PRO A 143 9.23 1.86 -6.40
C PRO A 143 8.76 1.75 -7.86
N TYR A 144 7.46 1.79 -8.12
CA TYR A 144 6.91 1.90 -9.48
C TYR A 144 7.10 3.33 -10.01
N ILE A 145 8.30 3.65 -10.45
CA ILE A 145 8.69 4.96 -10.98
C ILE A 145 9.80 4.81 -12.02
N GLY A 146 9.94 5.81 -12.91
CA GLY A 146 10.97 5.86 -13.93
C GLY A 146 10.62 5.01 -15.15
N GLN A 147 9.35 5.02 -15.53
CA GLN A 147 8.80 4.26 -16.66
C GLN A 147 9.08 2.76 -16.47
N ASP A 148 9.86 2.14 -17.34
CA ASP A 148 10.16 0.71 -17.30
C ASP A 148 11.23 0.31 -16.25
N GLN A 149 11.77 1.22 -15.47
CA GLN A 149 12.86 0.91 -14.55
C GLN A 149 12.45 -0.04 -13.41
N PHE A 150 11.19 0.04 -12.95
CA PHE A 150 10.66 -0.90 -11.95
C PHE A 150 10.71 -2.36 -12.43
N ARG A 151 10.62 -2.60 -13.74
CA ARG A 151 10.68 -3.93 -14.34
C ARG A 151 12.02 -4.62 -14.14
N ARG A 152 13.09 -3.87 -14.00
CA ARG A 152 14.41 -4.44 -13.67
C ARG A 152 14.34 -5.14 -12.31
N LEU A 153 13.80 -4.45 -11.30
CA LEU A 153 13.62 -5.03 -9.97
C LEU A 153 12.69 -6.24 -10.00
N GLN A 154 11.57 -6.13 -10.71
CA GLN A 154 10.60 -7.22 -10.86
C GLN A 154 11.22 -8.45 -11.56
N ARG A 155 11.94 -8.24 -12.68
CA ARG A 155 12.62 -9.33 -13.41
C ARG A 155 13.70 -10.03 -12.60
N LEU A 156 14.40 -9.30 -11.72
CA LEU A 156 15.37 -9.90 -10.79
C LEU A 156 14.68 -10.65 -9.66
N ALA A 157 13.50 -10.21 -9.24
CA ALA A 157 12.75 -10.77 -8.13
C ALA A 157 11.95 -12.03 -8.51
N ASN A 158 11.26 -12.02 -9.66
CA ASN A 158 10.34 -13.08 -10.06
C ASN A 158 10.98 -14.50 -10.10
N PRO A 159 12.22 -14.71 -10.62
CA PRO A 159 12.87 -16.01 -10.59
C PRO A 159 13.13 -16.57 -9.18
N LEU A 160 13.08 -15.69 -8.17
CA LEU A 160 13.27 -16.04 -6.75
C LEU A 160 11.93 -16.19 -6.00
N GLY A 161 10.80 -16.20 -6.71
CA GLY A 161 9.47 -16.23 -6.09
C GLY A 161 9.12 -14.93 -5.36
N LEU A 162 9.70 -13.81 -5.77
CA LEU A 162 9.48 -12.47 -5.21
C LEU A 162 8.75 -11.59 -6.23
N SER A 163 8.03 -10.60 -5.75
CA SER A 163 7.37 -9.57 -6.55
C SER A 163 7.83 -8.16 -6.17
N LEU A 164 7.35 -7.16 -6.86
CA LEU A 164 7.58 -5.76 -6.47
C LEU A 164 7.05 -5.48 -5.05
N PHE A 165 5.92 -6.10 -4.68
CA PHE A 165 5.36 -5.98 -3.34
C PHE A 165 6.23 -6.59 -2.23
N SER A 166 7.12 -7.51 -2.54
CA SER A 166 8.11 -8.00 -1.56
C SER A 166 8.94 -6.87 -0.98
N PHE A 167 9.37 -5.94 -1.83
CA PHE A 167 10.14 -4.74 -1.43
C PHE A 167 9.24 -3.70 -0.77
N ILE A 168 8.04 -3.46 -1.33
CA ILE A 168 7.06 -2.49 -0.80
C ILE A 168 6.70 -2.84 0.65
N VAL A 169 6.40 -4.10 0.96
CA VAL A 169 6.10 -4.55 2.33
C VAL A 169 7.24 -4.22 3.28
N ARG A 170 8.49 -4.46 2.89
CA ARG A 170 9.65 -4.17 3.76
C ARG A 170 9.93 -2.68 3.92
N GLN A 171 9.70 -1.89 2.89
CA GLN A 171 9.75 -0.42 2.99
C GLN A 171 8.70 0.10 3.98
N HIS A 172 7.45 -0.37 3.89
CA HIS A 172 6.39 -0.01 4.84
C HIS A 172 6.72 -0.44 6.26
N GLN A 173 7.19 -1.66 6.45
CA GLN A 173 7.61 -2.13 7.76
C GLN A 173 8.67 -1.21 8.38
N ARG A 174 9.66 -0.78 7.59
CA ARG A 174 10.70 0.14 8.04
C ARG A 174 10.14 1.51 8.39
N ILE A 175 9.23 2.04 7.57
CA ILE A 175 8.55 3.32 7.81
C ILE A 175 7.77 3.27 9.12
N LEU A 176 6.95 2.23 9.33
CA LEU A 176 6.15 2.05 10.54
C LEU A 176 7.02 1.98 11.80
N GLN A 177 8.07 1.15 11.77
CA GLN A 177 9.03 1.02 12.86
C GLN A 177 9.67 2.37 13.21
N TRP A 178 10.09 3.13 12.21
CA TRP A 178 10.70 4.44 12.42
C TRP A 178 9.69 5.48 12.92
N LEU A 179 8.51 5.58 12.32
CA LEU A 179 7.47 6.52 12.76
C LEU A 179 7.11 6.29 14.23
N ALA A 180 7.00 5.04 14.67
CA ALA A 180 6.69 4.70 16.05
C ALA A 180 7.76 5.17 17.06
N THR A 181 8.99 5.47 16.62
CA THR A 181 10.05 6.02 17.50
C THR A 181 9.97 7.53 17.70
N LEU A 182 9.19 8.24 16.87
CA LEU A 182 9.11 9.68 16.95
C LEU A 182 8.25 10.12 18.15
N PRO A 183 8.72 11.03 19.01
CA PRO A 183 8.09 11.33 20.30
C PRO A 183 6.71 11.98 20.20
N TYR A 184 6.39 12.58 19.05
CA TYR A 184 5.12 13.25 18.76
C TYR A 184 4.13 12.38 17.97
N ILE A 185 4.45 11.09 17.77
CA ILE A 185 3.60 10.14 17.06
C ILE A 185 2.83 9.26 18.04
N GLU A 186 1.54 9.08 17.80
CA GLU A 186 0.70 8.09 18.44
C GLU A 186 0.82 6.76 17.69
N SER A 187 1.73 5.90 18.15
CA SER A 187 2.18 4.71 17.42
C SER A 187 1.09 3.66 17.12
N ASN A 188 0.00 3.66 17.89
CA ASN A 188 -1.17 2.81 17.67
C ASN A 188 -2.24 3.46 16.76
N ARG A 189 -1.98 4.67 16.25
CA ARG A 189 -2.88 5.41 15.35
C ARG A 189 -2.16 5.83 14.07
N ILE A 190 -1.59 4.85 13.37
CA ILE A 190 -0.98 5.02 12.05
C ILE A 190 -1.93 4.43 11.01
N ALA A 191 -2.52 5.27 10.18
CA ALA A 191 -3.41 4.90 9.09
C ALA A 191 -2.65 4.84 7.76
N PHE A 192 -3.20 4.11 6.80
CA PHE A 192 -2.75 4.12 5.40
C PHE A 192 -3.84 4.67 4.50
N TYR A 193 -3.48 5.56 3.57
CA TYR A 193 -4.34 6.05 2.50
C TYR A 193 -3.63 5.87 1.16
N GLY A 194 -4.22 5.07 0.28
CA GLY A 194 -3.68 4.78 -1.04
C GLY A 194 -4.64 5.10 -2.16
N LEU A 195 -4.16 5.81 -3.20
CA LEU A 195 -4.93 6.13 -4.41
C LEU A 195 -4.33 5.41 -5.61
N SER A 196 -5.19 4.78 -6.46
CA SER A 196 -4.79 4.06 -7.68
C SER A 196 -3.81 2.91 -7.34
N TYR A 197 -2.56 2.92 -7.81
CA TYR A 197 -1.57 1.93 -7.38
C TYR A 197 -1.35 1.92 -5.85
N GLY A 198 -1.55 3.05 -5.19
CA GLY A 198 -1.61 3.13 -3.72
C GLY A 198 -2.75 2.30 -3.13
N SER A 199 -3.86 2.16 -3.84
CA SER A 199 -4.99 1.31 -3.43
C SER A 199 -4.63 -0.18 -3.47
N LYS A 200 -3.84 -0.61 -4.46
CA LYS A 200 -3.28 -1.97 -4.48
C LYS A 200 -2.43 -2.24 -3.25
N THR A 201 -1.67 -1.22 -2.82
CA THR A 201 -0.90 -1.26 -1.56
C THR A 201 -1.83 -1.29 -0.34
N ALA A 202 -2.95 -0.54 -0.35
CA ALA A 202 -3.90 -0.47 0.75
C ALA A 202 -4.58 -1.82 1.06
N MET A 203 -4.73 -2.67 0.05
CA MET A 203 -5.28 -4.03 0.22
C MET A 203 -4.21 -5.04 0.68
N ARG A 204 -2.97 -4.93 0.17
CA ARG A 204 -1.91 -5.92 0.36
C ARG A 204 -1.10 -5.69 1.64
N VAL A 205 -0.60 -4.49 1.82
CA VAL A 205 0.36 -4.19 2.88
C VAL A 205 -0.29 -4.19 4.26
N PRO A 206 -1.43 -3.52 4.53
CA PRO A 206 -2.10 -3.60 5.82
C PRO A 206 -2.65 -5.01 6.13
N ALA A 207 -2.94 -5.83 5.11
CA ALA A 207 -3.25 -7.25 5.32
C ALA A 207 -2.09 -8.04 5.95
N LEU A 208 -0.84 -7.59 5.76
CA LEU A 208 0.39 -8.23 6.24
C LEU A 208 1.03 -7.52 7.44
N LEU A 209 0.87 -6.20 7.54
CA LEU A 209 1.43 -5.35 8.60
C LEU A 209 0.30 -4.83 9.49
N GLU A 210 0.18 -5.41 10.67
CA GLU A 210 -0.92 -5.11 11.60
C GLU A 210 -0.73 -3.77 12.35
N ASP A 211 0.43 -3.12 12.19
CA ASP A 211 0.70 -1.79 12.75
C ASP A 211 -0.13 -0.66 12.12
N TYR A 212 -0.73 -0.89 10.96
CA TYR A 212 -1.73 0.04 10.41
C TYR A 212 -3.08 -0.15 11.11
N CYS A 213 -3.60 0.90 11.75
CA CYS A 213 -4.89 0.86 12.46
C CYS A 213 -6.10 1.03 11.54
N LEU A 214 -5.92 1.58 10.35
CA LEU A 214 -6.94 1.86 9.34
C LEU A 214 -6.29 1.80 7.96
N SER A 215 -7.01 1.29 6.95
CA SER A 215 -6.60 1.37 5.56
C SER A 215 -7.71 1.94 4.69
N ILE A 216 -7.37 2.89 3.80
CA ILE A 216 -8.27 3.49 2.83
C ILE A 216 -7.75 3.17 1.43
N CYS A 217 -8.62 2.52 0.63
CA CYS A 217 -8.40 2.13 -0.74
C CYS A 217 -9.21 3.05 -1.66
N SER A 218 -8.54 3.91 -2.43
CA SER A 218 -9.19 4.90 -3.29
C SER A 218 -8.93 4.61 -4.76
N ALA A 219 -10.00 4.47 -5.54
CA ALA A 219 -10.01 4.33 -7.01
C ALA A 219 -9.35 3.06 -7.58
N ASP A 220 -9.33 1.94 -6.87
CA ASP A 220 -8.90 0.65 -7.44
C ASP A 220 -9.39 -0.53 -6.58
N TYR A 221 -10.70 -0.70 -6.46
CA TYR A 221 -11.29 -1.85 -5.79
C TYR A 221 -12.35 -2.48 -6.69
N ASN A 222 -12.03 -3.64 -7.25
CA ASN A 222 -12.87 -4.35 -8.20
C ASN A 222 -12.59 -5.87 -8.14
N GLU A 223 -12.82 -6.58 -9.22
CA GLU A 223 -12.51 -8.01 -9.34
C GLU A 223 -11.16 -8.19 -10.06
N TRP A 224 -10.18 -8.84 -9.40
CA TRP A 224 -8.81 -8.90 -9.89
C TRP A 224 -8.67 -9.60 -11.24
N ILE A 225 -9.35 -10.75 -11.43
CA ILE A 225 -9.24 -11.53 -12.68
C ILE A 225 -9.82 -10.75 -13.85
N TRP A 226 -11.02 -10.17 -13.67
CA TRP A 226 -11.67 -9.37 -14.70
C TRP A 226 -10.82 -8.16 -15.06
N LYS A 227 -10.25 -7.50 -14.05
CA LYS A 227 -9.44 -6.31 -14.24
C LYS A 227 -8.07 -6.58 -14.88
N ASN A 228 -7.43 -7.70 -14.57
CA ASN A 228 -6.03 -7.93 -14.96
C ASN A 228 -5.82 -9.02 -16.00
N ALA A 229 -6.72 -10.00 -16.12
CA ALA A 229 -6.49 -11.18 -16.94
C ALA A 229 -7.61 -11.49 -17.94
N SER A 230 -8.75 -10.81 -17.89
CA SER A 230 -9.87 -11.07 -18.80
C SER A 230 -9.63 -10.47 -20.18
N ALA A 231 -9.83 -11.29 -21.24
CA ALA A 231 -9.89 -10.81 -22.61
C ALA A 231 -11.29 -10.29 -23.01
N ARG A 232 -12.30 -10.47 -22.14
CA ARG A 232 -13.71 -10.13 -22.39
C ARG A 232 -14.13 -8.80 -21.77
N HIS A 233 -13.34 -8.29 -20.84
CA HIS A 233 -13.66 -7.07 -20.10
C HIS A 233 -12.94 -5.87 -20.71
N SER A 234 -13.70 -4.83 -21.09
CA SER A 234 -13.18 -3.65 -21.80
C SER A 234 -12.14 -2.84 -21.00
N TYR A 235 -12.19 -2.91 -19.67
CA TYR A 235 -11.26 -2.23 -18.76
C TYR A 235 -10.12 -3.13 -18.26
N SER A 236 -9.94 -4.30 -18.89
CA SER A 236 -8.88 -5.23 -18.47
C SER A 236 -7.49 -4.70 -18.85
N TYR A 237 -6.54 -4.92 -17.97
CA TYR A 237 -5.12 -4.60 -18.19
C TYR A 237 -4.37 -5.68 -18.98
N LEU A 238 -5.05 -6.74 -19.43
CA LEU A 238 -4.39 -7.87 -20.11
C LEU A 238 -3.46 -7.44 -21.27
N LEU A 239 -3.87 -6.41 -22.02
CA LEU A 239 -3.11 -5.91 -23.17
C LEU A 239 -2.44 -4.54 -22.91
N THR A 240 -2.34 -4.14 -21.64
CA THR A 240 -1.67 -2.90 -21.26
C THR A 240 -0.24 -3.15 -20.79
N GLY A 241 0.51 -2.07 -20.52
CA GLY A 241 1.86 -2.15 -19.98
C GLY A 241 1.96 -2.36 -18.48
N GLU A 242 0.86 -2.59 -17.76
CA GLU A 242 0.87 -2.72 -16.31
C GLU A 242 1.19 -4.15 -15.85
N TYR A 243 2.47 -4.50 -15.86
CA TYR A 243 2.93 -5.87 -15.57
C TYR A 243 3.08 -6.20 -14.10
N GLU A 244 3.15 -5.21 -13.22
CA GLU A 244 3.27 -5.42 -11.78
C GLU A 244 1.99 -5.94 -11.13
N MET A 245 0.91 -6.00 -11.91
CA MET A 245 -0.37 -6.55 -11.48
C MET A 245 -0.39 -8.07 -11.41
N PHE A 246 0.56 -8.71 -12.10
CA PHE A 246 0.61 -10.17 -12.22
C PHE A 246 1.42 -10.76 -11.07
N GLU A 247 0.71 -11.17 -10.04
CA GLU A 247 1.25 -11.91 -8.91
C GLU A 247 0.94 -13.40 -9.08
N PHE A 248 1.91 -14.23 -8.74
CA PHE A 248 1.80 -15.68 -8.91
C PHE A 248 0.63 -16.23 -8.08
N ASP A 249 -0.22 -17.05 -8.71
CA ASP A 249 -1.35 -17.77 -8.11
C ASP A 249 -2.43 -16.87 -7.44
N LEU A 250 -2.41 -15.55 -7.69
CA LEU A 250 -3.36 -14.65 -7.05
C LEU A 250 -4.81 -15.04 -7.40
N GLY A 251 -5.11 -15.28 -8.67
CA GLY A 251 -6.46 -15.59 -9.13
C GLY A 251 -7.10 -16.83 -8.48
N ASN A 252 -6.31 -17.85 -8.13
CA ASN A 252 -6.81 -19.07 -7.47
C ASN A 252 -6.94 -18.93 -5.95
N SER A 253 -6.30 -17.93 -5.36
CA SER A 253 -6.17 -17.81 -3.91
C SER A 253 -6.84 -16.56 -3.34
N PHE A 254 -6.76 -15.43 -4.03
CA PHE A 254 -7.30 -14.14 -3.58
C PHE A 254 -7.90 -13.35 -4.72
N ASN A 255 -8.89 -12.57 -4.36
CA ASN A 255 -9.36 -11.41 -5.10
C ASN A 255 -9.11 -10.16 -4.23
N TYR A 256 -9.51 -8.99 -4.67
CA TYR A 256 -9.43 -7.77 -3.85
C TYR A 256 -10.22 -7.90 -2.55
N ALA A 257 -11.40 -8.52 -2.60
CA ALA A 257 -12.22 -8.78 -1.42
C ALA A 257 -11.46 -9.62 -0.37
N GLU A 258 -10.91 -10.76 -0.76
CA GLU A 258 -10.23 -11.67 0.16
C GLU A 258 -8.95 -11.06 0.75
N MET A 259 -8.23 -10.23 -0.01
CA MET A 259 -7.09 -9.48 0.52
C MET A 259 -7.54 -8.50 1.61
N SER A 260 -8.63 -7.76 1.36
CA SER A 260 -9.18 -6.80 2.33
C SER A 260 -9.77 -7.49 3.58
N TRP A 261 -10.33 -8.70 3.44
CA TRP A 261 -10.78 -9.51 4.58
C TRP A 261 -9.67 -9.78 5.59
N LEU A 262 -8.43 -9.92 5.14
CA LEU A 262 -7.26 -10.12 6.01
C LEU A 262 -6.95 -8.87 6.87
N ILE A 263 -7.51 -7.71 6.54
CA ILE A 263 -7.36 -6.50 7.36
C ILE A 263 -8.28 -6.53 8.58
N CYS A 264 -9.43 -7.21 8.45
CA CYS A 264 -10.38 -7.37 9.56
C CYS A 264 -9.69 -7.90 10.85
N PRO A 265 -10.01 -7.34 12.04
CA PRO A 265 -11.13 -6.44 12.36
C PRO A 265 -10.78 -4.94 12.27
N ARG A 266 -9.62 -4.58 11.75
CA ARG A 266 -9.26 -3.16 11.59
C ARG A 266 -10.13 -2.52 10.51
N PRO A 267 -10.52 -1.24 10.65
CA PRO A 267 -11.32 -0.55 9.66
C PRO A 267 -10.66 -0.56 8.27
N PHE A 268 -11.46 -0.82 7.25
CA PHE A 268 -11.10 -0.72 5.85
C PHE A 268 -12.18 0.08 5.13
N MET A 269 -11.77 1.10 4.37
CA MET A 269 -12.66 1.95 3.60
C MET A 269 -12.32 1.85 2.11
N VAL A 270 -13.34 1.82 1.27
CA VAL A 270 -13.21 1.90 -0.19
C VAL A 270 -13.83 3.20 -0.66
N GLU A 271 -13.07 3.96 -1.43
CA GLU A 271 -13.55 5.12 -2.17
C GLU A 271 -13.54 4.79 -3.66
N ARG A 272 -14.69 4.96 -4.31
CA ARG A 272 -14.83 4.78 -5.77
C ARG A 272 -15.49 6.00 -6.39
N GLY A 273 -14.99 6.40 -7.56
CA GLY A 273 -15.62 7.40 -8.38
C GLY A 273 -16.62 6.75 -9.33
N HIS A 274 -17.87 7.20 -9.34
CA HIS A 274 -18.91 6.66 -10.21
C HIS A 274 -18.56 6.74 -11.72
N HIS A 275 -17.74 7.72 -12.09
CA HIS A 275 -17.25 7.92 -13.46
C HIS A 275 -15.75 7.61 -13.60
N ASP A 276 -15.21 6.71 -12.77
CA ASP A 276 -13.81 6.30 -12.87
C ASP A 276 -13.57 5.53 -14.17
N GLY A 277 -12.74 6.06 -15.05
CA GLY A 277 -12.39 5.43 -16.32
C GLY A 277 -11.46 4.22 -16.20
N VAL A 278 -10.91 3.98 -15.01
CA VAL A 278 -9.98 2.87 -14.75
C VAL A 278 -10.66 1.74 -13.98
N ALA A 279 -11.51 2.06 -13.06
CA ALA A 279 -12.24 1.10 -12.22
C ALA A 279 -13.72 1.51 -12.14
N PRO A 280 -14.49 1.44 -13.25
CA PRO A 280 -15.91 1.78 -13.26
C PRO A 280 -16.72 0.82 -12.39
N ASP A 281 -17.95 1.23 -12.05
CA ASP A 281 -18.91 0.41 -11.30
C ASP A 281 -19.31 -0.87 -12.04
#